data_ce9ccf925457a4764e79a4ba8db0950e
#
_entry.id   ce9ccf925457a4764e79a4ba8db0950e
#
_cell.length_a   1.000
_cell.length_b   1.000
_cell.length_c   1.000
_cell.angle_alpha   90.00
_cell.angle_beta   90.00
_cell.angle_gamma   90.00
#
_symmetry.space_group_name_H-M   'P 1'
#
loop_
_entity.id
_entity.type
_entity.pdbx_description
1 polymer ?
#
loop_
_entity_poly.entity_id
_entity_poly.type
_entity_poly.pdbx_seq_one_letter_code
_entity_poly.pdbx_strand_id
1 'polypeptide(L)'
;MPKLPAYVFRRANGSYRYKRNVPKKLVGLIGKATLYRQLGESYAEAMRNLPKVHSEIEKLFRDEAHMPSSERALAIIRGALGSEVAEQVLAGQVVEYSQEDYALNELAKEIAGKLSEDIVTQIYTGRLKQPALTLQKALGEYQAYKTEDAGESRELELRVARALKDLGAAIGKQRVAQTPLGEITRADANALRDYLLERMKPSSVHRYITVVRAAVNYVITEHSLNIPNVFNGLRIKGASASVEDRLPLNDHDLAMVAPNFEDDPVAQALFVTLTDTGARLSEITGLEVRDVDLQQRSITIRPNGIRQLKTKGSQRTLPLSQRALELLQGHRRGKGDSDPIFAEYSRPRGRDAASAMMMKRLRRSITDKKLTMHSLRHRMKDKLRNTGCPEAISLAILGHSTNTVAANYGSGYALEVMREHMEKVWQ
;
A
#
# COMPACT_ATOMS: atom_id res chain seq x y z
N MET A 1 26.66 -13.28 42.35
CA MET A 1 26.07 -13.55 41.03
C MET A 1 25.29 -12.29 40.62
N PRO A 2 25.35 -11.87 39.37
CA PRO A 2 24.53 -10.74 38.93
C PRO A 2 23.04 -11.04 39.13
N LYS A 3 22.27 -10.01 39.57
CA LYS A 3 20.81 -10.14 39.73
C LYS A 3 20.17 -10.44 38.40
N LEU A 4 19.41 -11.56 38.35
CA LEU A 4 18.73 -11.95 37.10
C LEU A 4 17.64 -10.91 36.73
N PRO A 5 17.43 -10.63 35.44
CA PRO A 5 16.33 -9.78 34.98
C PRO A 5 14.96 -10.31 35.36
N ALA A 6 13.95 -9.45 35.32
CA ALA A 6 12.56 -9.85 35.55
C ALA A 6 12.17 -11.02 34.62
N TYR A 7 11.38 -11.94 35.14
CA TYR A 7 10.89 -13.14 34.45
C TYR A 7 11.96 -14.19 34.08
N VAL A 8 13.23 -14.02 34.42
CA VAL A 8 14.30 -14.99 34.16
C VAL A 8 14.66 -15.72 35.44
N PHE A 9 14.73 -17.04 35.39
CA PHE A 9 15.26 -17.87 36.50
C PHE A 9 16.19 -18.95 35.96
N ARG A 10 17.18 -19.34 36.80
CA ARG A 10 18.13 -20.39 36.53
C ARG A 10 17.62 -21.70 37.13
N ARG A 11 17.63 -22.77 36.33
CA ARG A 11 17.27 -24.13 36.79
C ARG A 11 18.45 -24.79 37.52
N ALA A 12 18.13 -25.88 38.25
CA ALA A 12 19.15 -26.66 38.93
C ALA A 12 20.23 -27.26 37.98
N ASN A 13 19.82 -27.56 36.73
CA ASN A 13 20.74 -28.02 35.68
C ASN A 13 21.61 -26.91 35.05
N GLY A 14 21.50 -25.67 35.51
CA GLY A 14 22.28 -24.55 35.01
C GLY A 14 21.62 -23.74 33.89
N SER A 15 20.62 -24.28 33.19
CA SER A 15 19.92 -23.61 32.09
C SER A 15 19.00 -22.47 32.56
N TYR A 16 18.65 -21.58 31.64
CA TYR A 16 17.80 -20.41 31.91
C TYR A 16 16.42 -20.57 31.31
N ARG A 17 15.40 -20.20 32.08
CA ARG A 17 13.98 -20.19 31.66
C ARG A 17 13.35 -18.83 31.88
N TYR A 18 12.43 -18.48 31.00
CA TYR A 18 11.45 -17.41 31.17
C TYR A 18 10.24 -17.96 31.94
N LYS A 19 9.74 -17.20 32.92
CA LYS A 19 8.52 -17.48 33.68
C LYS A 19 7.65 -16.24 33.72
N ARG A 20 6.41 -16.36 33.28
CA ARG A 20 5.45 -15.25 33.30
C ARG A 20 4.10 -15.76 33.80
N ASN A 21 3.58 -15.16 34.87
CA ASN A 21 2.23 -15.45 35.33
C ASN A 21 1.21 -14.90 34.32
N VAL A 22 0.23 -15.67 33.98
CA VAL A 22 -0.88 -15.28 33.11
C VAL A 22 -1.82 -14.38 33.93
N PRO A 23 -2.25 -13.22 33.38
CA PRO A 23 -3.25 -12.40 34.04
C PRO A 23 -4.50 -13.21 34.39
N LYS A 24 -5.09 -13.04 35.57
CA LYS A 24 -6.23 -13.84 36.05
C LYS A 24 -7.34 -13.98 35.02
N LYS A 25 -7.67 -12.90 34.31
CA LYS A 25 -8.69 -12.86 33.26
C LYS A 25 -8.37 -13.66 32.00
N LEU A 26 -7.10 -14.03 31.78
CA LEU A 26 -6.64 -14.81 30.62
C LEU A 26 -6.32 -16.27 30.99
N VAL A 27 -6.36 -16.65 32.27
CA VAL A 27 -6.02 -18.02 32.72
C VAL A 27 -6.96 -19.04 32.10
N GLY A 28 -8.27 -18.76 32.06
CA GLY A 28 -9.26 -19.65 31.45
C GLY A 28 -9.09 -19.79 29.92
N LEU A 29 -8.53 -18.81 29.25
CA LEU A 29 -8.30 -18.79 27.79
C LEU A 29 -7.02 -19.52 27.41
N ILE A 30 -5.95 -19.26 28.15
CA ILE A 30 -4.61 -19.82 27.88
C ILE A 30 -4.48 -21.25 28.48
N GLY A 31 -5.39 -21.63 29.36
CA GLY A 31 -5.40 -22.94 30.02
C GLY A 31 -4.24 -23.17 30.99
N LYS A 32 -3.47 -22.14 31.33
CA LYS A 32 -2.29 -22.19 32.21
C LYS A 32 -2.18 -20.93 33.05
N ALA A 33 -1.95 -21.13 34.36
CA ALA A 33 -1.73 -20.00 35.26
C ALA A 33 -0.33 -19.35 35.10
N THR A 34 0.61 -20.09 34.50
CA THR A 34 1.99 -19.62 34.30
C THR A 34 2.53 -20.19 32.99
N LEU A 35 3.17 -19.32 32.21
CA LEU A 35 3.87 -19.70 31.00
C LEU A 35 5.37 -19.82 31.24
N TYR A 36 5.97 -20.86 30.68
CA TYR A 36 7.40 -21.11 30.72
C TYR A 36 7.94 -21.20 29.28
N ARG A 37 9.13 -20.63 29.03
CA ARG A 37 9.86 -20.76 27.76
C ARG A 37 11.35 -20.99 28.06
N GLN A 38 12.01 -21.83 27.28
CA GLN A 38 13.46 -21.98 27.36
C GLN A 38 14.13 -20.74 26.80
N LEU A 39 15.14 -20.22 27.51
CA LEU A 39 15.92 -19.06 27.06
C LEU A 39 17.31 -19.46 26.54
N GLY A 40 17.88 -20.57 27.03
CA GLY A 40 19.18 -21.06 26.63
C GLY A 40 19.93 -21.73 27.77
N GLU A 41 21.09 -22.31 27.43
CA GLU A 41 21.93 -23.02 28.37
C GLU A 41 22.98 -22.11 29.06
N SER A 42 23.26 -20.94 28.45
CA SER A 42 24.19 -19.94 28.99
C SER A 42 23.50 -18.60 29.30
N TYR A 43 24.09 -17.80 30.19
CA TYR A 43 23.59 -16.46 30.50
C TYR A 43 23.55 -15.54 29.28
N ALA A 44 24.62 -15.59 28.46
CA ALA A 44 24.69 -14.76 27.25
C ALA A 44 23.60 -15.10 26.22
N GLU A 45 23.31 -16.39 26.05
CA GLU A 45 22.25 -16.87 25.18
C GLU A 45 20.87 -16.46 25.71
N ALA A 46 20.66 -16.63 27.03
CA ALA A 46 19.42 -16.24 27.69
C ALA A 46 19.13 -14.73 27.53
N MET A 47 20.12 -13.87 27.65
CA MET A 47 19.98 -12.42 27.49
C MET A 47 19.69 -12.03 26.04
N ARG A 48 20.21 -12.74 25.08
CA ARG A 48 19.95 -12.55 23.64
C ARG A 48 18.52 -12.94 23.26
N ASN A 49 18.02 -14.04 23.86
CA ASN A 49 16.68 -14.58 23.55
C ASN A 49 15.55 -13.92 24.37
N LEU A 50 15.86 -13.32 25.52
CA LEU A 50 14.89 -12.73 26.42
C LEU A 50 13.96 -11.67 25.76
N PRO A 51 14.46 -10.69 24.98
CA PRO A 51 13.60 -9.68 24.38
C PRO A 51 12.58 -10.29 23.42
N LYS A 52 12.98 -11.29 22.63
CA LYS A 52 12.12 -11.98 21.66
C LYS A 52 11.03 -12.76 22.39
N VAL A 53 11.40 -13.60 23.36
CA VAL A 53 10.44 -14.42 24.13
C VAL A 53 9.49 -13.54 24.94
N HIS A 54 9.98 -12.45 25.53
CA HIS A 54 9.14 -11.51 26.26
C HIS A 54 8.11 -10.83 25.34
N SER A 55 8.55 -10.37 24.17
CA SER A 55 7.67 -9.75 23.17
C SER A 55 6.60 -10.74 22.66
N GLU A 56 6.95 -11.99 22.41
CA GLU A 56 6.00 -13.03 22.00
C GLU A 56 4.92 -13.30 23.07
N ILE A 57 5.32 -13.38 24.33
CA ILE A 57 4.37 -13.60 25.44
C ILE A 57 3.48 -12.38 25.69
N GLU A 58 4.03 -11.17 25.65
CA GLU A 58 3.22 -9.95 25.79
C GLU A 58 2.30 -9.73 24.60
N LYS A 59 2.71 -10.15 23.40
CA LYS A 59 1.85 -10.18 22.21
C LYS A 59 0.70 -11.18 22.40
N LEU A 60 0.99 -12.40 22.85
CA LEU A 60 -0.03 -13.40 23.15
C LEU A 60 -1.06 -12.85 24.15
N PHE A 61 -0.64 -12.23 25.24
CA PHE A 61 -1.57 -11.65 26.21
C PHE A 61 -2.42 -10.51 25.63
N ARG A 62 -1.89 -9.73 24.70
CA ARG A 62 -2.65 -8.66 24.02
C ARG A 62 -3.65 -9.23 23.03
N ASP A 63 -3.23 -10.18 22.22
CA ASP A 63 -4.07 -10.78 21.19
C ASP A 63 -5.26 -11.52 21.85
N GLU A 64 -5.01 -12.31 22.89
CA GLU A 64 -6.05 -12.97 23.67
C GLU A 64 -6.96 -11.99 24.43
N ALA A 65 -6.42 -10.88 24.95
CA ALA A 65 -7.24 -9.87 25.63
C ALA A 65 -8.20 -9.13 24.70
N HIS A 66 -7.91 -9.12 23.39
CA HIS A 66 -8.66 -8.39 22.36
C HIS A 66 -9.45 -9.31 21.43
N MET A 67 -9.39 -10.62 21.65
CA MET A 67 -10.14 -11.59 20.88
C MET A 67 -11.65 -11.37 21.06
N PRO A 68 -12.45 -11.27 20.01
CA PRO A 68 -13.91 -11.18 20.09
C PRO A 68 -14.54 -12.34 20.88
N SER A 69 -15.65 -12.07 21.57
CA SER A 69 -16.31 -13.11 22.39
C SER A 69 -16.73 -14.33 21.60
N SER A 70 -17.09 -14.17 20.32
CA SER A 70 -17.44 -15.27 19.41
C SER A 70 -16.23 -16.14 19.03
N GLU A 71 -15.08 -15.52 18.77
CA GLU A 71 -13.84 -16.26 18.49
C GLU A 71 -13.37 -17.03 19.73
N ARG A 72 -13.56 -16.44 20.92
CA ARG A 72 -13.30 -17.11 22.21
C ARG A 72 -14.24 -18.27 22.46
N ALA A 73 -15.55 -18.07 22.24
CA ALA A 73 -16.53 -19.14 22.37
C ALA A 73 -16.18 -20.30 21.43
N LEU A 74 -15.85 -20.03 20.18
CA LEU A 74 -15.44 -21.03 19.20
C LEU A 74 -14.16 -21.78 19.60
N ALA A 75 -13.14 -21.06 20.11
CA ALA A 75 -11.89 -21.64 20.58
C ALA A 75 -12.11 -22.57 21.78
N ILE A 76 -13.02 -22.20 22.70
CA ILE A 76 -13.41 -23.00 23.85
C ILE A 76 -14.13 -24.26 23.39
N ILE A 77 -15.14 -24.13 22.50
CA ILE A 77 -15.87 -25.27 21.92
C ILE A 77 -14.89 -26.21 21.24
N ARG A 78 -13.99 -25.71 20.39
CA ARG A 78 -13.01 -26.55 19.69
C ARG A 78 -12.07 -27.28 20.66
N GLY A 79 -11.66 -26.62 21.74
CA GLY A 79 -10.77 -27.21 22.75
C GLY A 79 -11.43 -28.25 23.61
N ALA A 80 -12.73 -28.11 23.94
CA ALA A 80 -13.48 -28.99 24.84
C ALA A 80 -14.22 -30.10 24.09
N LEU A 81 -14.83 -29.79 22.95
CA LEU A 81 -15.74 -30.69 22.22
C LEU A 81 -15.21 -31.16 20.86
N GLY A 82 -14.05 -30.66 20.44
CA GLY A 82 -13.41 -31.02 19.17
C GLY A 82 -13.75 -30.10 17.99
N SER A 83 -13.06 -30.33 16.88
CA SER A 83 -13.17 -29.48 15.68
C SER A 83 -14.50 -29.67 14.96
N GLU A 84 -15.06 -30.85 14.95
CA GLU A 84 -16.32 -31.19 14.27
C GLU A 84 -17.51 -30.40 14.85
N VAL A 85 -17.66 -30.37 16.16
CA VAL A 85 -18.70 -29.60 16.86
C VAL A 85 -18.47 -28.08 16.62
N ALA A 86 -17.23 -27.63 16.67
CA ALA A 86 -16.88 -26.22 16.39
C ALA A 86 -17.26 -25.80 14.97
N GLU A 87 -17.09 -26.65 13.96
CA GLU A 87 -17.50 -26.38 12.58
C GLU A 87 -19.02 -26.36 12.41
N GLN A 88 -19.73 -27.25 13.06
CA GLN A 88 -21.22 -27.25 13.08
C GLN A 88 -21.77 -25.98 13.72
N VAL A 89 -21.17 -25.51 14.82
CA VAL A 89 -21.53 -24.25 15.49
C VAL A 89 -21.22 -23.06 14.57
N LEU A 90 -20.08 -23.06 13.90
CA LEU A 90 -19.68 -22.02 12.98
C LEU A 90 -20.63 -21.93 11.77
N ALA A 91 -21.06 -23.08 11.26
CA ALA A 91 -22.00 -23.19 10.14
C ALA A 91 -23.48 -22.92 10.55
N GLY A 92 -23.77 -22.78 11.86
CA GLY A 92 -25.14 -22.64 12.37
C GLY A 92 -25.98 -23.90 12.19
N GLN A 93 -25.36 -25.08 12.19
CA GLN A 93 -25.97 -26.37 11.88
C GLN A 93 -26.30 -27.22 13.15
N VAL A 94 -26.07 -26.67 14.34
CA VAL A 94 -26.42 -27.35 15.58
C VAL A 94 -27.95 -27.44 15.69
N VAL A 95 -28.44 -28.67 15.75
CA VAL A 95 -29.88 -28.98 15.86
C VAL A 95 -30.26 -29.01 17.33
N GLU A 96 -31.37 -28.39 17.67
CA GLU A 96 -31.94 -28.40 19.03
C GLU A 96 -32.21 -29.85 19.49
N TYR A 97 -31.82 -30.17 20.71
CA TYR A 97 -31.89 -31.53 21.31
C TYR A 97 -30.96 -32.57 20.64
N SER A 98 -29.96 -32.17 19.85
CA SER A 98 -28.92 -33.07 19.37
C SER A 98 -27.88 -33.40 20.46
N GLN A 99 -26.99 -34.35 20.20
CA GLN A 99 -25.87 -34.66 21.11
C GLN A 99 -24.94 -33.48 21.28
N GLU A 100 -24.71 -32.73 20.20
CA GLU A 100 -23.90 -31.52 20.18
C GLU A 100 -24.52 -30.39 21.00
N ASP A 101 -25.87 -30.21 20.91
CA ASP A 101 -26.59 -29.22 21.71
C ASP A 101 -26.49 -29.55 23.21
N TYR A 102 -26.68 -30.80 23.60
CA TYR A 102 -26.47 -31.23 24.98
C TYR A 102 -25.03 -31.03 25.47
N ALA A 103 -24.03 -31.32 24.62
CA ALA A 103 -22.62 -31.13 24.95
C ALA A 103 -22.28 -29.65 25.15
N LEU A 104 -22.81 -28.76 24.29
CA LEU A 104 -22.67 -27.31 24.42
C LEU A 104 -23.31 -26.77 25.69
N ASN A 105 -24.51 -27.28 26.05
CA ASN A 105 -25.22 -26.89 27.26
C ASN A 105 -24.44 -27.29 28.53
N GLU A 106 -23.87 -28.51 28.58
CA GLU A 106 -23.05 -28.96 29.72
C GLU A 106 -21.73 -28.13 29.81
N LEU A 107 -21.07 -27.87 28.68
CA LEU A 107 -19.90 -27.02 28.64
C LEU A 107 -20.21 -25.61 29.15
N ALA A 108 -21.33 -25.02 28.72
CA ALA A 108 -21.78 -23.71 29.18
C ALA A 108 -22.00 -23.65 30.69
N LYS A 109 -22.61 -24.70 31.28
CA LYS A 109 -22.79 -24.82 32.73
C LYS A 109 -21.44 -24.90 33.47
N GLU A 110 -20.48 -25.65 32.94
CA GLU A 110 -19.16 -25.80 33.55
C GLU A 110 -18.39 -24.47 33.59
N ILE A 111 -18.53 -23.64 32.58
CA ILE A 111 -17.80 -22.35 32.45
C ILE A 111 -18.59 -21.17 33.02
N ALA A 112 -19.84 -21.34 33.39
CA ALA A 112 -20.68 -20.32 34.01
C ALA A 112 -20.01 -19.74 35.28
N GLY A 113 -20.00 -18.42 35.39
CA GLY A 113 -19.31 -17.70 36.47
C GLY A 113 -17.77 -17.63 36.35
N LYS A 114 -17.16 -18.40 35.45
CA LYS A 114 -15.71 -18.34 35.17
C LYS A 114 -15.36 -17.39 34.00
N LEU A 115 -16.30 -17.25 33.06
CA LEU A 115 -16.17 -16.40 31.85
C LEU A 115 -17.31 -15.38 31.79
N SER A 116 -17.24 -14.46 30.81
CA SER A 116 -18.28 -13.48 30.62
C SER A 116 -19.59 -14.11 30.18
N GLU A 117 -20.71 -13.58 30.65
CA GLU A 117 -22.07 -14.06 30.33
C GLU A 117 -22.32 -14.13 28.81
N ASP A 118 -21.76 -13.20 28.05
CA ASP A 118 -21.84 -13.18 26.58
C ASP A 118 -21.19 -14.42 25.92
N ILE A 119 -20.03 -14.88 26.43
CA ILE A 119 -19.38 -16.12 25.94
C ILE A 119 -20.19 -17.34 26.33
N VAL A 120 -20.64 -17.40 27.58
CA VAL A 120 -21.45 -18.50 28.08
C VAL A 120 -22.73 -18.64 27.27
N THR A 121 -23.43 -17.55 27.01
CA THR A 121 -24.68 -17.54 26.20
C THR A 121 -24.42 -18.01 24.77
N GLN A 122 -23.33 -17.61 24.13
CA GLN A 122 -22.99 -18.05 22.76
C GLN A 122 -22.71 -19.57 22.72
N ILE A 123 -22.03 -20.09 23.73
CA ILE A 123 -21.77 -21.54 23.83
C ILE A 123 -23.07 -22.29 24.13
N TYR A 124 -23.88 -21.83 25.10
CA TYR A 124 -25.15 -22.42 25.46
C TYR A 124 -26.12 -22.51 24.28
N THR A 125 -26.22 -21.48 23.49
CA THR A 125 -27.15 -21.44 22.34
C THR A 125 -26.59 -22.08 21.08
N GLY A 126 -25.31 -22.44 21.04
CA GLY A 126 -24.62 -22.87 19.81
C GLY A 126 -24.63 -21.82 18.71
N ARG A 127 -24.95 -20.57 19.03
CA ARG A 127 -25.06 -19.46 18.09
C ARG A 127 -23.98 -18.41 18.38
N LEU A 128 -22.95 -18.41 17.55
CA LEU A 128 -21.90 -17.40 17.64
C LEU A 128 -22.41 -16.06 17.12
N LYS A 129 -22.17 -15.00 17.88
CA LYS A 129 -22.29 -13.64 17.31
C LYS A 129 -21.26 -13.55 16.19
N GLN A 130 -21.71 -13.24 14.98
CA GLN A 130 -20.76 -12.96 13.90
C GLN A 130 -19.81 -11.86 14.36
N PRO A 131 -18.48 -12.05 14.23
CA PRO A 131 -17.53 -11.03 14.64
C PRO A 131 -17.84 -9.77 13.86
N ALA A 132 -18.20 -8.70 14.58
CA ALA A 132 -18.55 -7.43 13.95
C ALA A 132 -17.45 -6.99 12.98
N LEU A 133 -17.83 -6.66 11.75
CA LEU A 133 -16.94 -6.03 10.81
C LEU A 133 -16.59 -4.65 11.35
N THR A 134 -15.31 -4.42 11.62
CA THR A 134 -14.77 -3.16 12.13
C THR A 134 -13.94 -2.45 11.07
N LEU A 135 -13.54 -1.19 11.29
CA LEU A 135 -12.62 -0.49 10.39
C LEU A 135 -11.29 -1.23 10.24
N GLN A 136 -10.79 -1.83 11.31
CA GLN A 136 -9.56 -2.62 11.26
C GLN A 136 -9.71 -3.86 10.37
N LYS A 137 -10.80 -4.62 10.52
CA LYS A 137 -11.09 -5.78 9.67
C LYS A 137 -11.30 -5.38 8.22
N ALA A 138 -12.08 -4.32 7.96
CA ALA A 138 -12.32 -3.80 6.62
C ALA A 138 -11.04 -3.45 5.86
N LEU A 139 -10.09 -2.79 6.53
CA LEU A 139 -8.80 -2.46 5.94
C LEU A 139 -7.93 -3.70 5.70
N GLY A 140 -7.97 -4.69 6.61
CA GLY A 140 -7.26 -5.96 6.47
C GLY A 140 -7.79 -6.82 5.32
N GLU A 141 -9.10 -6.98 5.21
CA GLU A 141 -9.75 -7.73 4.13
C GLU A 141 -9.52 -7.07 2.76
N TYR A 142 -9.62 -5.75 2.70
CA TYR A 142 -9.30 -5.02 1.47
C TYR A 142 -7.85 -5.18 1.05
N GLN A 143 -6.92 -5.20 2.00
CA GLN A 143 -5.51 -5.46 1.73
C GLN A 143 -5.32 -6.88 1.18
N ALA A 144 -5.91 -7.91 1.82
CA ALA A 144 -5.84 -9.28 1.38
C ALA A 144 -6.38 -9.44 -0.05
N TYR A 145 -7.58 -8.94 -0.32
CA TYR A 145 -8.18 -8.92 -1.66
C TYR A 145 -7.27 -8.31 -2.72
N LYS A 146 -6.68 -7.17 -2.44
CA LYS A 146 -5.77 -6.50 -3.39
C LYS A 146 -4.45 -7.24 -3.58
N THR A 147 -4.00 -7.97 -2.58
CA THR A 147 -2.78 -8.80 -2.67
C THR A 147 -3.04 -10.04 -3.55
N GLU A 148 -4.21 -10.65 -3.44
CA GLU A 148 -4.62 -11.77 -4.31
C GLU A 148 -4.77 -11.34 -5.77
N ASP A 149 -5.37 -10.17 -6.04
CA ASP A 149 -5.64 -9.65 -7.38
C ASP A 149 -4.37 -9.16 -8.10
N ALA A 150 -3.48 -8.46 -7.40
CA ALA A 150 -2.35 -7.75 -7.99
C ALA A 150 -0.95 -8.22 -7.51
N GLY A 151 -0.89 -9.24 -6.65
CA GLY A 151 0.33 -9.67 -5.97
C GLY A 151 0.71 -8.78 -4.78
N GLU A 152 1.69 -9.21 -4.01
CA GLU A 152 2.17 -8.48 -2.82
C GLU A 152 2.63 -7.07 -3.17
N SER A 153 2.03 -6.08 -2.55
CA SER A 153 2.37 -4.67 -2.69
C SER A 153 2.73 -4.04 -1.36
N ARG A 154 4.03 -3.94 -1.07
CA ARG A 154 4.55 -3.24 0.10
C ARG A 154 4.00 -1.81 0.22
N GLU A 155 3.69 -1.17 -0.91
CA GLU A 155 3.11 0.18 -0.91
C GLU A 155 1.69 0.18 -0.33
N LEU A 156 0.86 -0.82 -0.67
CA LEU A 156 -0.48 -0.97 -0.13
C LEU A 156 -0.45 -1.28 1.37
N GLU A 157 0.42 -2.19 1.80
CA GLU A 157 0.62 -2.51 3.22
C GLU A 157 0.96 -1.26 4.03
N LEU A 158 1.92 -0.46 3.57
CA LEU A 158 2.30 0.80 4.22
C LEU A 158 1.15 1.82 4.23
N ARG A 159 0.32 1.86 3.20
CA ARG A 159 -0.86 2.73 3.14
C ARG A 159 -1.92 2.30 4.13
N VAL A 160 -2.22 1.00 4.21
CA VAL A 160 -3.18 0.44 5.18
C VAL A 160 -2.70 0.62 6.61
N ALA A 161 -1.43 0.29 6.89
CA ALA A 161 -0.84 0.48 8.22
C ALA A 161 -0.89 1.96 8.68
N ARG A 162 -0.63 2.88 7.76
CA ARG A 162 -0.74 4.32 8.03
C ARG A 162 -2.19 4.73 8.26
N ALA A 163 -3.13 4.23 7.47
CA ALA A 163 -4.55 4.50 7.65
C ALA A 163 -5.05 4.04 9.02
N LEU A 164 -4.68 2.83 9.45
CA LEU A 164 -5.01 2.32 10.80
C LEU A 164 -4.41 3.18 11.91
N LYS A 165 -3.15 3.58 11.76
CA LYS A 165 -2.47 4.47 12.72
C LYS A 165 -3.20 5.81 12.87
N ASP A 166 -3.55 6.44 11.76
CA ASP A 166 -4.15 7.77 11.75
C ASP A 166 -5.64 7.74 12.17
N LEU A 167 -6.39 6.69 11.80
CA LEU A 167 -7.72 6.41 12.35
C LEU A 167 -7.64 6.25 13.87
N GLY A 168 -6.69 5.43 14.36
CA GLY A 168 -6.50 5.23 15.80
C GLY A 168 -6.14 6.52 16.55
N ALA A 169 -5.44 7.46 15.91
CA ALA A 169 -5.12 8.77 16.48
C ALA A 169 -6.33 9.72 16.44
N ALA A 170 -7.14 9.67 15.38
CA ALA A 170 -8.27 10.58 15.19
C ALA A 170 -9.51 10.20 16.02
N ILE A 171 -9.84 8.91 16.10
CA ILE A 171 -11.09 8.44 16.74
C ILE A 171 -10.87 7.42 17.87
N GLY A 172 -9.62 7.09 18.18
CA GLY A 172 -9.26 6.11 19.22
C GLY A 172 -9.06 4.70 18.68
N LYS A 173 -7.97 4.05 19.12
CA LYS A 173 -7.58 2.69 18.66
C LYS A 173 -8.65 1.64 18.96
N GLN A 174 -9.27 1.72 20.15
CA GLN A 174 -10.32 0.79 20.55
C GLN A 174 -11.55 0.91 19.64
N ARG A 175 -11.94 2.14 19.29
CA ARG A 175 -13.06 2.39 18.39
C ARG A 175 -12.80 1.82 16.98
N VAL A 176 -11.59 1.95 16.46
CA VAL A 176 -11.17 1.37 15.16
C VAL A 176 -11.22 -0.16 15.17
N ALA A 177 -10.79 -0.78 16.28
CA ALA A 177 -10.63 -2.22 16.38
C ALA A 177 -11.90 -2.97 16.80
N GLN A 178 -12.82 -2.34 17.52
CA GLN A 178 -13.93 -3.04 18.21
C GLN A 178 -15.32 -2.54 17.81
N THR A 179 -15.45 -1.30 17.28
CA THR A 179 -16.76 -0.77 16.93
C THR A 179 -17.23 -1.32 15.58
N PRO A 180 -18.46 -1.89 15.53
CA PRO A 180 -19.07 -2.32 14.28
C PRO A 180 -19.13 -1.19 13.25
N LEU A 181 -18.93 -1.51 11.96
CA LEU A 181 -18.96 -0.50 10.88
C LEU A 181 -20.26 0.31 10.83
N GLY A 182 -21.39 -0.32 11.17
CA GLY A 182 -22.70 0.38 11.22
C GLY A 182 -22.81 1.43 12.32
N GLU A 183 -21.94 1.38 13.33
CA GLU A 183 -21.88 2.35 14.44
C GLU A 183 -20.80 3.43 14.25
N ILE A 184 -20.00 3.30 13.19
CA ILE A 184 -19.06 4.35 12.78
C ILE A 184 -19.86 5.47 12.13
N THR A 185 -19.68 6.67 12.64
CA THR A 185 -20.51 7.83 12.28
C THR A 185 -19.83 8.78 11.30
N ARG A 186 -20.60 9.68 10.72
CA ARG A 186 -20.04 10.78 9.93
C ARG A 186 -19.13 11.70 10.75
N ALA A 187 -19.37 11.82 12.06
CA ALA A 187 -18.47 12.56 12.95
C ALA A 187 -17.09 11.93 13.03
N ASP A 188 -16.99 10.58 13.08
CA ASP A 188 -15.72 9.87 13.05
C ASP A 188 -14.95 10.11 11.75
N ALA A 189 -15.66 10.09 10.62
CA ALA A 189 -15.07 10.38 9.30
C ALA A 189 -14.59 11.83 9.19
N ASN A 190 -15.33 12.79 9.76
CA ASN A 190 -14.92 14.20 9.84
C ASN A 190 -13.70 14.35 10.76
N ALA A 191 -13.68 13.68 11.91
CA ALA A 191 -12.52 13.71 12.82
C ALA A 191 -11.23 13.22 12.15
N LEU A 192 -11.31 12.14 11.36
CA LEU A 192 -10.16 11.69 10.55
C LEU A 192 -9.73 12.76 9.54
N ARG A 193 -10.68 13.35 8.80
CA ARG A 193 -10.39 14.42 7.84
C ARG A 193 -9.67 15.58 8.50
N ASP A 194 -10.20 16.07 9.62
CA ASP A 194 -9.69 17.26 10.30
C ASP A 194 -8.30 16.99 10.89
N TYR A 195 -8.10 15.83 11.51
CA TYR A 195 -6.79 15.37 11.98
C TYR A 195 -5.73 15.30 10.85
N LEU A 196 -6.13 14.89 9.64
CA LEU A 196 -5.23 14.84 8.49
C LEU A 196 -4.95 16.24 7.92
N LEU A 197 -5.92 17.15 7.92
CA LEU A 197 -5.76 18.52 7.42
C LEU A 197 -4.77 19.36 8.25
N GLU A 198 -4.60 19.06 9.52
CA GLU A 198 -3.57 19.71 10.36
C GLU A 198 -2.14 19.40 9.88
N ARG A 199 -1.94 18.30 9.15
CA ARG A 199 -0.60 17.77 8.80
C ARG A 199 -0.34 17.63 7.31
N MET A 200 -1.36 17.71 6.49
CA MET A 200 -1.27 17.45 5.05
C MET A 200 -2.03 18.49 4.25
N LYS A 201 -1.57 18.69 3.00
CA LYS A 201 -2.32 19.49 2.02
C LYS A 201 -3.66 18.82 1.70
N PRO A 202 -4.74 19.59 1.44
CA PRO A 202 -6.07 19.08 1.14
C PRO A 202 -6.13 18.02 0.03
N SER A 203 -5.35 18.19 -1.04
CA SER A 203 -5.25 17.21 -2.14
C SER A 203 -4.63 15.88 -1.69
N SER A 204 -3.72 15.89 -0.72
CA SER A 204 -3.14 14.68 -0.12
C SER A 204 -4.14 13.99 0.81
N VAL A 205 -4.89 14.75 1.61
CA VAL A 205 -5.97 14.23 2.47
C VAL A 205 -7.03 13.52 1.63
N HIS A 206 -7.45 14.12 0.50
CA HIS A 206 -8.42 13.50 -0.40
C HIS A 206 -7.96 12.11 -0.89
N ARG A 207 -6.72 12.00 -1.34
CA ARG A 207 -6.13 10.72 -1.77
C ARG A 207 -5.99 9.72 -0.64
N TYR A 208 -5.68 10.20 0.55
CA TYR A 208 -5.52 9.37 1.73
C TYR A 208 -6.84 8.71 2.15
N ILE A 209 -7.90 9.51 2.29
CA ILE A 209 -9.24 9.05 2.63
C ILE A 209 -9.80 8.08 1.57
N THR A 210 -9.36 8.18 0.33
CA THR A 210 -9.78 7.25 -0.74
C THR A 210 -9.45 5.79 -0.42
N VAL A 211 -8.36 5.50 0.30
CA VAL A 211 -8.01 4.12 0.71
C VAL A 211 -9.00 3.61 1.75
N VAL A 212 -9.31 4.41 2.77
CA VAL A 212 -10.29 4.05 3.81
C VAL A 212 -11.68 3.85 3.20
N ARG A 213 -12.08 4.78 2.34
CA ARG A 213 -13.35 4.70 1.62
C ARG A 213 -13.46 3.45 0.76
N ALA A 214 -12.41 3.11 0.02
CA ALA A 214 -12.37 1.92 -0.82
C ALA A 214 -12.48 0.64 0.01
N ALA A 215 -11.76 0.56 1.13
CA ALA A 215 -11.83 -0.59 2.03
C ALA A 215 -13.22 -0.78 2.65
N VAL A 216 -13.85 0.31 3.09
CA VAL A 216 -15.22 0.25 3.63
C VAL A 216 -16.25 -0.12 2.55
N ASN A 217 -16.13 0.44 1.33
CA ASN A 217 -17.00 0.05 0.21
C ASN A 217 -16.83 -1.43 -0.16
N TYR A 218 -15.59 -1.93 -0.17
CA TYR A 218 -15.30 -3.32 -0.47
C TYR A 218 -16.06 -4.25 0.48
N VAL A 219 -15.90 -4.09 1.79
CA VAL A 219 -16.59 -4.99 2.75
C VAL A 219 -18.11 -4.79 2.79
N ILE A 220 -18.62 -3.58 2.53
CA ILE A 220 -20.06 -3.35 2.38
C ILE A 220 -20.61 -4.18 1.22
N THR A 221 -19.92 -4.20 0.10
CA THR A 221 -20.33 -4.97 -1.08
C THR A 221 -20.15 -6.46 -0.87
N GLU A 222 -18.98 -6.89 -0.41
CA GLU A 222 -18.62 -8.30 -0.24
C GLU A 222 -19.52 -9.02 0.77
N HIS A 223 -19.83 -8.34 1.88
CA HIS A 223 -20.70 -8.90 2.92
C HIS A 223 -22.18 -8.45 2.77
N SER A 224 -22.56 -7.83 1.66
CA SER A 224 -23.94 -7.35 1.39
C SER A 224 -24.55 -6.55 2.55
N LEU A 225 -23.74 -5.66 3.17
CA LEU A 225 -24.17 -4.89 4.32
C LEU A 225 -25.12 -3.75 3.91
N ASN A 226 -26.25 -3.62 4.60
CA ASN A 226 -27.16 -2.52 4.39
C ASN A 226 -26.81 -1.31 5.29
N ILE A 227 -25.61 -0.76 5.11
CA ILE A 227 -25.11 0.42 5.84
C ILE A 227 -24.49 1.42 4.88
N PRO A 228 -24.60 2.74 5.14
CA PRO A 228 -23.92 3.74 4.33
C PRO A 228 -22.42 3.78 4.63
N ASN A 229 -21.60 4.00 3.59
CA ASN A 229 -20.20 4.32 3.81
C ASN A 229 -20.05 5.79 4.23
N VAL A 230 -19.79 6.03 5.50
CA VAL A 230 -19.65 7.37 6.09
C VAL A 230 -18.46 8.18 5.54
N PHE A 231 -17.50 7.54 4.87
CA PHE A 231 -16.36 8.20 4.22
C PHE A 231 -16.68 8.67 2.80
N ASN A 232 -17.85 8.31 2.23
CA ASN A 232 -18.29 8.82 0.93
C ASN A 232 -18.64 10.30 1.03
N GLY A 233 -18.31 11.06 -0.04
CA GLY A 233 -18.72 12.48 -0.14
C GLY A 233 -18.17 13.38 0.97
N LEU A 234 -17.04 13.05 1.61
CA LEU A 234 -16.37 13.95 2.55
C LEU A 234 -15.91 15.22 1.82
N ARG A 235 -16.38 16.36 2.26
CA ARG A 235 -15.95 17.65 1.70
C ARG A 235 -14.60 18.04 2.28
N ILE A 236 -13.61 18.21 1.40
CA ILE A 236 -12.27 18.67 1.74
C ILE A 236 -12.06 19.98 0.97
N LYS A 237 -12.17 21.11 1.67
CA LYS A 237 -11.99 22.43 1.09
C LYS A 237 -10.58 22.54 0.51
N GLY A 238 -10.46 23.01 -0.74
CA GLY A 238 -9.17 23.15 -1.42
C GLY A 238 -8.59 21.87 -2.02
N ALA A 239 -9.30 20.72 -1.99
CA ALA A 239 -8.79 19.47 -2.57
C ALA A 239 -8.68 19.50 -4.11
N SER A 240 -9.47 20.32 -4.79
CA SER A 240 -9.47 20.51 -6.25
C SER A 240 -8.41 21.51 -6.74
N ALA A 241 -7.80 22.28 -5.86
CA ALA A 241 -6.83 23.35 -6.21
C ALA A 241 -5.47 22.83 -6.74
N SER A 242 -5.30 21.53 -6.96
CA SER A 242 -4.02 20.95 -7.39
C SER A 242 -3.66 21.25 -8.86
N VAL A 243 -4.55 21.83 -9.65
CA VAL A 243 -4.26 22.22 -11.05
C VAL A 243 -3.32 23.41 -11.09
N GLU A 244 -3.46 24.35 -10.16
CA GLU A 244 -2.60 25.55 -10.05
C GLU A 244 -1.19 25.25 -9.47
N ASP A 245 -0.99 24.05 -8.91
CA ASP A 245 0.27 23.62 -8.30
C ASP A 245 1.26 23.02 -9.31
N ARG A 246 0.91 22.95 -10.61
CA ARG A 246 1.73 22.28 -11.64
C ARG A 246 1.89 23.16 -12.86
N LEU A 247 2.97 23.91 -12.87
CA LEU A 247 3.32 24.79 -13.98
C LEU A 247 4.19 24.03 -15.01
N PRO A 248 4.02 24.28 -16.31
CA PRO A 248 4.98 23.85 -17.32
C PRO A 248 6.28 24.67 -17.19
N LEU A 249 7.41 24.08 -17.51
CA LEU A 249 8.65 24.83 -17.76
C LEU A 249 8.51 25.58 -19.09
N ASN A 250 8.71 26.91 -19.09
CA ASN A 250 8.74 27.68 -20.32
C ASN A 250 10.12 27.57 -21.03
N ASP A 251 10.27 28.23 -22.18
CA ASP A 251 11.53 28.16 -22.96
C ASP A 251 12.70 28.80 -22.22
N HIS A 252 12.46 29.90 -21.50
CA HIS A 252 13.46 30.55 -20.66
C HIS A 252 13.92 29.67 -19.51
N ASP A 253 12.97 29.07 -18.78
CA ASP A 253 13.29 28.13 -17.71
C ASP A 253 14.12 26.95 -18.23
N LEU A 254 13.76 26.42 -19.41
CA LEU A 254 14.48 25.30 -20.01
C LEU A 254 15.93 25.70 -20.37
N ALA A 255 16.12 26.87 -20.93
CA ALA A 255 17.46 27.39 -21.27
C ALA A 255 18.34 27.59 -20.02
N MET A 256 17.76 28.05 -18.90
CA MET A 256 18.48 28.20 -17.64
C MET A 256 18.86 26.88 -16.99
N VAL A 257 18.03 25.86 -17.19
CA VAL A 257 18.18 24.55 -16.50
C VAL A 257 19.08 23.60 -17.28
N ALA A 258 19.04 23.60 -18.61
CA ALA A 258 19.76 22.66 -19.47
C ALA A 258 21.27 22.54 -19.14
N PRO A 259 22.02 23.63 -18.92
CA PRO A 259 23.46 23.55 -18.59
C PRO A 259 23.75 22.77 -17.30
N ASN A 260 22.80 22.71 -16.37
CA ASN A 260 22.97 21.96 -15.10
C ASN A 260 23.03 20.44 -15.29
N PHE A 261 22.75 19.94 -16.48
CA PHE A 261 22.74 18.52 -16.79
C PHE A 261 23.90 18.08 -17.69
N GLU A 262 24.67 19.01 -18.23
CA GLU A 262 25.73 18.73 -19.23
C GLU A 262 26.99 18.12 -18.61
N ASP A 263 27.23 18.33 -17.32
CA ASP A 263 28.37 17.80 -16.56
C ASP A 263 28.29 16.28 -16.28
N ASP A 264 27.18 15.63 -16.61
CA ASP A 264 26.92 14.21 -16.32
C ASP A 264 26.15 13.60 -17.50
N PRO A 265 26.78 12.69 -18.27
CA PRO A 265 26.16 12.09 -19.46
C PRO A 265 24.84 11.39 -19.19
N VAL A 266 24.68 10.75 -18.03
CA VAL A 266 23.43 10.07 -17.65
C VAL A 266 22.34 11.09 -17.35
N ALA A 267 22.66 12.14 -16.60
CA ALA A 267 21.73 13.21 -16.29
C ALA A 267 21.29 13.96 -17.57
N GLN A 268 22.23 14.21 -18.49
CA GLN A 268 21.97 14.85 -19.77
C GLN A 268 21.04 14.00 -20.64
N ALA A 269 21.33 12.70 -20.79
CA ALA A 269 20.50 11.79 -21.58
C ALA A 269 19.07 11.69 -21.02
N LEU A 270 18.93 11.60 -19.69
CA LEU A 270 17.61 11.60 -19.04
C LEU A 270 16.88 12.92 -19.28
N PHE A 271 17.53 14.06 -19.08
CA PHE A 271 16.93 15.37 -19.22
C PHE A 271 16.46 15.64 -20.66
N VAL A 272 17.31 15.41 -21.64
CA VAL A 272 16.98 15.62 -23.06
C VAL A 272 15.86 14.67 -23.50
N THR A 273 15.93 13.38 -23.15
CA THR A 273 14.89 12.41 -23.52
C THR A 273 13.55 12.77 -22.91
N LEU A 274 13.51 13.21 -21.64
CA LEU A 274 12.29 13.65 -20.98
C LEU A 274 11.72 14.93 -21.61
N THR A 275 12.58 15.88 -21.96
CA THR A 275 12.19 17.14 -22.60
C THR A 275 11.55 16.89 -23.97
N ASP A 276 12.18 16.03 -24.78
CA ASP A 276 11.80 15.81 -26.17
C ASP A 276 10.64 14.82 -26.36
N THR A 277 10.38 13.98 -25.36
CA THR A 277 9.28 13.00 -25.42
C THR A 277 8.09 13.31 -24.50
N GLY A 278 8.29 14.12 -23.47
CA GLY A 278 7.30 14.30 -22.41
C GLY A 278 6.96 13.02 -21.64
N ALA A 279 7.78 11.97 -21.75
CA ALA A 279 7.58 10.70 -21.05
C ALA A 279 7.71 10.88 -19.52
N ARG A 280 7.22 9.89 -18.75
CA ARG A 280 7.43 9.90 -17.30
C ARG A 280 8.86 9.48 -16.98
N LEU A 281 9.43 10.03 -15.91
CA LEU A 281 10.80 9.69 -15.49
C LEU A 281 10.99 8.17 -15.34
N SER A 282 10.01 7.47 -14.73
CA SER A 282 10.05 6.00 -14.60
C SER A 282 9.99 5.25 -15.93
N GLU A 283 9.42 5.85 -16.96
CA GLU A 283 9.37 5.27 -18.30
C GLU A 283 10.75 5.30 -18.94
N ILE A 284 11.48 6.40 -18.79
CA ILE A 284 12.81 6.58 -19.37
C ILE A 284 13.89 5.84 -18.55
N THR A 285 13.87 5.93 -17.21
CA THR A 285 14.85 5.21 -16.37
C THR A 285 14.75 3.69 -16.48
N GLY A 286 13.60 3.16 -16.90
CA GLY A 286 13.39 1.73 -17.10
C GLY A 286 13.59 1.26 -18.54
N LEU A 287 14.20 2.04 -19.44
CA LEU A 287 14.49 1.59 -20.81
C LEU A 287 15.58 0.52 -20.83
N GLU A 288 15.36 -0.51 -21.61
CA GLU A 288 16.34 -1.53 -21.99
C GLU A 288 16.93 -1.20 -23.38
N VAL A 289 18.08 -1.77 -23.72
CA VAL A 289 18.75 -1.53 -25.02
C VAL A 289 17.82 -1.84 -26.19
N ARG A 290 17.07 -2.96 -26.12
CA ARG A 290 16.07 -3.37 -27.13
C ARG A 290 14.86 -2.43 -27.25
N ASP A 291 14.66 -1.52 -26.30
CA ASP A 291 13.57 -0.54 -26.35
C ASP A 291 13.93 0.67 -27.22
N VAL A 292 15.19 0.80 -27.66
CA VAL A 292 15.68 1.92 -28.50
C VAL A 292 15.97 1.43 -29.89
N ASP A 293 15.17 1.86 -30.86
CA ASP A 293 15.38 1.58 -32.27
C ASP A 293 16.11 2.76 -32.93
N LEU A 294 17.35 2.51 -33.35
CA LEU A 294 18.19 3.52 -33.98
C LEU A 294 17.77 3.82 -35.43
N GLN A 295 17.24 2.83 -36.14
CA GLN A 295 16.82 3.01 -37.56
C GLN A 295 15.52 3.82 -37.62
N GLN A 296 14.55 3.45 -36.79
CA GLN A 296 13.27 4.15 -36.71
C GLN A 296 13.36 5.42 -35.84
N ARG A 297 14.48 5.72 -35.21
CA ARG A 297 14.64 6.83 -34.24
C ARG A 297 13.49 6.86 -33.26
N SER A 298 13.32 5.78 -32.48
CA SER A 298 12.19 5.63 -31.59
C SER A 298 12.56 4.91 -30.29
N ILE A 299 11.71 5.10 -29.27
CA ILE A 299 11.73 4.31 -28.03
C ILE A 299 10.39 3.61 -27.84
N THR A 300 10.44 2.38 -27.36
CA THR A 300 9.24 1.60 -26.98
C THR A 300 9.13 1.54 -25.46
N ILE A 301 8.05 2.12 -24.94
CA ILE A 301 7.70 2.06 -23.51
C ILE A 301 6.80 0.86 -23.31
N ARG A 302 7.30 -0.17 -22.60
CA ARG A 302 6.57 -1.42 -22.32
C ARG A 302 6.85 -1.91 -20.90
N PRO A 303 6.03 -2.79 -20.32
CA PRO A 303 6.36 -3.44 -19.05
C PRO A 303 7.65 -4.26 -19.17
N ASN A 304 8.45 -4.29 -18.12
CA ASN A 304 9.60 -5.16 -17.99
C ASN A 304 9.85 -5.55 -16.52
N GLY A 305 10.90 -6.30 -16.23
CA GLY A 305 11.18 -6.80 -14.87
C GLY A 305 11.38 -5.70 -13.80
N ILE A 306 11.67 -4.47 -14.22
CA ILE A 306 11.95 -3.34 -13.32
C ILE A 306 10.80 -2.34 -13.31
N ARG A 307 10.09 -2.22 -14.42
CA ARG A 307 9.06 -1.21 -14.67
C ARG A 307 7.70 -1.82 -14.92
N GLN A 308 6.77 -1.59 -13.99
CA GLN A 308 5.34 -1.77 -14.22
C GLN A 308 4.75 -0.51 -14.86
N LEU A 309 3.87 -0.64 -15.82
CA LEU A 309 3.14 0.49 -16.38
C LEU A 309 1.88 0.76 -15.58
N LYS A 310 1.57 2.05 -15.38
CA LYS A 310 0.42 2.48 -14.59
C LYS A 310 -0.92 2.04 -15.21
N THR A 311 -1.00 1.97 -16.55
CA THR A 311 -2.18 1.56 -17.32
C THR A 311 -1.73 0.85 -18.59
N LYS A 312 -2.59 -0.01 -19.19
CA LYS A 312 -2.33 -0.63 -20.48
C LYS A 312 -2.05 0.42 -21.58
N GLY A 313 -2.74 1.55 -21.59
CA GLY A 313 -2.53 2.65 -22.53
C GLY A 313 -1.20 3.42 -22.36
N SER A 314 -0.42 3.10 -21.32
CA SER A 314 0.94 3.64 -21.19
C SER A 314 1.96 2.98 -22.09
N GLN A 315 1.68 1.76 -22.60
CA GLN A 315 2.54 1.07 -23.57
C GLN A 315 2.42 1.76 -24.92
N ARG A 316 3.54 2.21 -25.46
CA ARG A 316 3.59 2.95 -26.72
C ARG A 316 5.00 3.06 -27.27
N THR A 317 5.13 3.32 -28.57
CA THR A 317 6.39 3.70 -29.21
C THR A 317 6.37 5.19 -29.49
N LEU A 318 7.46 5.89 -29.15
CA LEU A 318 7.61 7.33 -29.31
C LEU A 318 8.76 7.66 -30.24
N PRO A 319 8.60 8.63 -31.15
CA PRO A 319 9.71 9.19 -31.91
C PRO A 319 10.75 9.85 -30.98
N LEU A 320 12.00 9.83 -31.40
CA LEU A 320 13.11 10.54 -30.76
C LEU A 320 13.62 11.67 -31.64
N SER A 321 13.99 12.77 -31.01
CA SER A 321 14.82 13.79 -31.65
C SER A 321 16.21 13.25 -31.92
N GLN A 322 16.94 13.85 -32.86
CA GLN A 322 18.31 13.44 -33.20
C GLN A 322 19.23 13.50 -31.98
N ARG A 323 19.16 14.57 -31.20
CA ARG A 323 19.98 14.74 -29.97
C ARG A 323 19.67 13.70 -28.89
N ALA A 324 18.39 13.35 -28.69
CA ALA A 324 18.01 12.30 -27.71
C ALA A 324 18.52 10.94 -28.18
N LEU A 325 18.43 10.63 -29.48
CA LEU A 325 18.92 9.40 -30.07
C LEU A 325 20.44 9.21 -29.85
N GLU A 326 21.24 10.27 -30.16
CA GLU A 326 22.71 10.26 -30.02
C GLU A 326 23.12 9.99 -28.57
N LEU A 327 22.48 10.67 -27.62
CA LEU A 327 22.75 10.46 -26.20
C LEU A 327 22.40 9.02 -25.76
N LEU A 328 21.24 8.50 -26.14
CA LEU A 328 20.85 7.13 -25.82
C LEU A 328 21.77 6.10 -26.50
N GLN A 329 22.20 6.35 -27.74
CA GLN A 329 23.15 5.49 -28.45
C GLN A 329 24.48 5.36 -27.70
N GLY A 330 24.97 6.47 -27.11
CA GLY A 330 26.16 6.46 -26.27
C GLY A 330 26.04 5.49 -25.09
N HIS A 331 24.87 5.43 -24.46
CA HIS A 331 24.59 4.57 -23.31
C HIS A 331 24.29 3.10 -23.63
N ARG A 332 24.15 2.75 -24.93
CA ARG A 332 23.97 1.35 -25.40
C ARG A 332 25.29 0.59 -25.58
N ARG A 333 26.40 1.28 -25.76
CA ARG A 333 27.69 0.67 -26.13
C ARG A 333 28.12 -0.40 -25.10
N GLY A 334 28.44 -1.60 -25.59
CA GLY A 334 28.88 -2.72 -24.76
C GLY A 334 27.79 -3.41 -23.95
N LYS A 335 26.53 -3.12 -24.20
CA LYS A 335 25.38 -3.72 -23.51
C LYS A 335 24.62 -4.67 -24.43
N GLY A 336 24.05 -5.73 -23.84
CA GLY A 336 23.10 -6.65 -24.51
C GLY A 336 21.68 -6.10 -24.54
N ASP A 337 20.82 -6.69 -25.35
CA ASP A 337 19.47 -6.22 -25.63
C ASP A 337 18.59 -6.04 -24.36
N SER A 338 18.74 -6.92 -23.39
CA SER A 338 17.97 -6.87 -22.15
C SER A 338 18.63 -6.02 -21.04
N ASP A 339 19.81 -5.48 -21.30
CA ASP A 339 20.49 -4.63 -20.33
C ASP A 339 19.82 -3.27 -20.22
N PRO A 340 19.76 -2.68 -19.03
CA PRO A 340 19.18 -1.36 -18.84
C PRO A 340 20.09 -0.27 -19.46
N ILE A 341 19.47 0.69 -20.14
CA ILE A 341 20.16 1.90 -20.62
C ILE A 341 20.76 2.67 -19.44
N PHE A 342 19.99 2.84 -18.37
CA PHE A 342 20.34 3.59 -17.16
C PHE A 342 20.48 2.64 -15.97
N ALA A 343 21.54 1.81 -15.94
CA ALA A 343 21.76 0.77 -14.93
C ALA A 343 21.69 1.29 -13.47
N GLU A 344 22.16 2.50 -13.23
CA GLU A 344 22.14 3.16 -11.91
C GLU A 344 20.74 3.31 -11.34
N TYR A 345 19.74 3.48 -12.21
CA TYR A 345 18.34 3.75 -11.84
C TYR A 345 17.40 2.59 -12.13
N SER A 346 17.86 1.57 -12.82
CA SER A 346 17.08 0.37 -13.15
C SER A 346 17.13 -0.67 -12.03
N ARG A 347 16.79 -0.25 -10.81
CA ARG A 347 16.80 -1.05 -9.58
C ARG A 347 15.68 -0.63 -8.64
N PRO A 348 15.34 -1.40 -7.60
CA PRO A 348 14.37 -0.98 -6.59
C PRO A 348 14.70 0.42 -6.04
N ARG A 349 13.71 1.31 -6.02
CA ARG A 349 13.85 2.74 -5.68
C ARG A 349 14.77 3.57 -6.57
N GLY A 350 15.26 3.02 -7.69
CA GLY A 350 16.11 3.77 -8.62
C GLY A 350 15.41 4.98 -9.21
N ARG A 351 14.10 4.89 -9.48
CA ARG A 351 13.28 6.04 -9.89
C ARG A 351 13.34 7.20 -8.88
N ASP A 352 13.29 6.89 -7.58
CA ASP A 352 13.32 7.93 -6.54
C ASP A 352 14.71 8.59 -6.48
N ALA A 353 15.78 7.79 -6.65
CA ALA A 353 17.14 8.29 -6.76
C ALA A 353 17.33 9.19 -7.99
N ALA A 354 16.84 8.77 -9.17
CA ALA A 354 16.84 9.59 -10.38
C ALA A 354 16.06 10.90 -10.18
N SER A 355 14.86 10.82 -9.56
CA SER A 355 14.06 12.00 -9.27
C SER A 355 14.79 12.98 -8.34
N ALA A 356 15.44 12.49 -7.30
CA ALA A 356 16.21 13.32 -6.36
C ALA A 356 17.40 13.99 -7.06
N MET A 357 18.15 13.26 -7.88
CA MET A 357 19.27 13.79 -8.66
C MET A 357 18.80 14.88 -9.63
N MET A 358 17.78 14.58 -10.44
CA MET A 358 17.21 15.51 -11.42
C MET A 358 16.67 16.78 -10.74
N MET A 359 15.96 16.62 -9.62
CA MET A 359 15.44 17.75 -8.84
C MET A 359 16.56 18.61 -8.24
N LYS A 360 17.64 17.98 -7.73
CA LYS A 360 18.81 18.72 -7.23
C LYS A 360 19.42 19.60 -8.32
N ARG A 361 19.54 19.10 -9.56
CA ARG A 361 20.06 19.86 -10.71
C ARG A 361 19.09 20.97 -11.13
N LEU A 362 17.78 20.69 -11.22
CA LEU A 362 16.77 21.71 -11.50
C LEU A 362 16.84 22.87 -10.50
N ARG A 363 17.03 22.58 -9.22
CA ARG A 363 17.08 23.58 -8.13
C ARG A 363 18.33 24.45 -8.14
N ARG A 364 19.34 24.17 -8.96
CA ARG A 364 20.49 25.07 -9.15
C ARG A 364 20.06 26.39 -9.81
N SER A 365 19.05 26.36 -10.69
CA SER A 365 18.58 27.53 -11.45
C SER A 365 17.15 27.96 -11.15
N ILE A 366 16.29 27.05 -10.65
CA ILE A 366 14.87 27.32 -10.41
C ILE A 366 14.52 27.11 -8.95
N THR A 367 14.06 28.17 -8.30
CA THR A 367 13.64 28.18 -6.88
C THR A 367 12.15 27.92 -6.69
N ASP A 368 11.30 28.17 -7.71
CA ASP A 368 9.86 27.95 -7.64
C ASP A 368 9.54 26.46 -7.42
N LYS A 369 8.97 26.14 -6.26
CA LYS A 369 8.61 24.76 -5.87
C LYS A 369 7.50 24.15 -6.72
N LYS A 370 6.74 24.94 -7.47
CA LYS A 370 5.70 24.46 -8.40
C LYS A 370 6.30 23.84 -9.66
N LEU A 371 7.52 24.22 -10.02
CA LEU A 371 8.26 23.67 -11.15
C LEU A 371 9.04 22.42 -10.71
N THR A 372 8.85 21.32 -11.41
CA THR A 372 9.46 20.02 -11.11
C THR A 372 9.89 19.33 -12.40
N MET A 373 10.57 18.19 -12.34
CA MET A 373 10.87 17.42 -13.55
C MET A 373 9.61 16.99 -14.32
N HIS A 374 8.47 16.83 -13.63
CA HIS A 374 7.19 16.57 -14.29
C HIS A 374 6.66 17.76 -15.10
N SER A 375 7.17 18.95 -14.84
CA SER A 375 6.87 20.18 -15.61
C SER A 375 7.35 20.10 -17.06
N LEU A 376 8.35 19.26 -17.37
CA LEU A 376 8.75 18.95 -18.75
C LEU A 376 7.61 18.29 -19.54
N ARG A 377 6.89 17.39 -18.88
CA ARG A 377 5.73 16.74 -19.49
C ARG A 377 4.54 17.68 -19.67
N HIS A 378 4.33 18.62 -18.75
CA HIS A 378 3.32 19.67 -18.92
C HIS A 378 3.71 20.59 -20.09
N ARG A 379 4.99 20.96 -20.17
CA ARG A 379 5.53 21.70 -21.31
C ARG A 379 5.28 20.98 -22.64
N MET A 380 5.58 19.68 -22.75
CA MET A 380 5.31 18.89 -23.96
C MET A 380 3.84 18.94 -24.35
N LYS A 381 2.93 18.79 -23.38
CA LYS A 381 1.49 18.89 -23.65
C LYS A 381 1.10 20.26 -24.20
N ASP A 382 1.64 21.34 -23.63
CA ASP A 382 1.33 22.71 -24.10
C ASP A 382 1.97 23.00 -25.45
N LYS A 383 3.20 22.55 -25.70
CA LYS A 383 3.85 22.67 -27.02
C LYS A 383 3.06 21.94 -28.12
N LEU A 384 2.64 20.68 -27.87
CA LEU A 384 1.79 19.93 -28.81
C LEU A 384 0.49 20.68 -29.10
N ARG A 385 -0.17 21.23 -28.09
CA ARG A 385 -1.39 22.01 -28.26
C ARG A 385 -1.14 23.25 -29.11
N ASN A 386 -0.08 24.00 -28.80
CA ASN A 386 0.25 25.25 -29.49
C ASN A 386 0.72 25.06 -30.94
N THR A 387 1.24 23.87 -31.28
CA THR A 387 1.59 23.47 -32.66
C THR A 387 0.43 22.84 -33.42
N GLY A 388 -0.79 22.87 -32.88
CA GLY A 388 -1.99 22.36 -33.54
C GLY A 388 -2.10 20.84 -33.56
N CYS A 389 -1.42 20.12 -32.67
CA CYS A 389 -1.55 18.68 -32.57
C CYS A 389 -2.96 18.29 -32.06
N PRO A 390 -3.68 17.41 -32.79
CA PRO A 390 -4.97 16.89 -32.32
C PRO A 390 -4.87 16.28 -30.93
N GLU A 391 -5.88 16.52 -30.07
CA GLU A 391 -5.84 16.08 -28.67
C GLU A 391 -5.64 14.56 -28.55
N ALA A 392 -6.28 13.77 -29.40
CA ALA A 392 -6.14 12.31 -29.39
C ALA A 392 -4.71 11.85 -29.63
N ILE A 393 -3.98 12.50 -30.55
CA ILE A 393 -2.56 12.22 -30.82
C ILE A 393 -1.69 12.68 -29.65
N SER A 394 -1.96 13.86 -29.09
CA SER A 394 -1.26 14.38 -27.91
C SER A 394 -1.44 13.43 -26.69
N LEU A 395 -2.64 12.89 -26.49
CA LEU A 395 -2.90 11.90 -25.43
C LEU A 395 -2.15 10.58 -25.68
N ALA A 396 -2.07 10.12 -26.94
CA ALA A 396 -1.31 8.93 -27.33
C ALA A 396 0.20 9.14 -27.08
N ILE A 397 0.79 10.24 -27.52
CA ILE A 397 2.19 10.58 -27.27
C ILE A 397 2.48 10.58 -25.77
N LEU A 398 1.64 11.22 -24.98
CA LEU A 398 1.81 11.29 -23.53
C LEU A 398 1.42 10.00 -22.79
N GLY A 399 0.79 9.01 -23.43
CA GLY A 399 0.33 7.78 -22.80
C GLY A 399 -0.71 8.07 -21.70
N HIS A 400 -1.69 8.90 -22.02
CA HIS A 400 -2.90 9.08 -21.23
C HIS A 400 -3.98 8.13 -21.75
N SER A 401 -4.60 7.37 -20.85
CA SER A 401 -5.78 6.59 -21.21
C SER A 401 -6.96 7.54 -21.44
N THR A 402 -7.58 7.44 -22.60
CA THR A 402 -8.91 7.98 -22.85
C THR A 402 -9.91 6.96 -22.36
N ASN A 403 -10.85 7.36 -21.49
CA ASN A 403 -11.90 6.47 -20.96
C ASN A 403 -13.03 6.19 -21.97
N THR A 404 -12.77 6.36 -23.27
CA THR A 404 -13.76 6.09 -24.31
C THR A 404 -13.58 4.68 -24.87
N VAL A 405 -14.68 3.99 -25.09
CA VAL A 405 -14.69 2.64 -25.70
C VAL A 405 -13.96 2.65 -27.06
N ALA A 406 -14.14 3.70 -27.84
CA ALA A 406 -13.50 3.87 -29.14
C ALA A 406 -11.95 3.90 -29.08
N ALA A 407 -11.37 4.39 -27.98
CA ALA A 407 -9.91 4.45 -27.80
C ALA A 407 -9.27 3.07 -27.51
N ASN A 408 -10.07 2.06 -27.21
CA ASN A 408 -9.61 0.69 -26.99
C ASN A 408 -9.54 -0.15 -28.29
N TYR A 409 -10.05 0.40 -29.40
CA TYR A 409 -9.99 -0.25 -30.71
C TYR A 409 -8.83 0.27 -31.55
N GLY A 410 -8.12 -0.62 -32.23
CA GLY A 410 -7.01 -0.30 -33.12
C GLY A 410 -5.63 -0.44 -32.48
N SER A 411 -4.59 -0.38 -33.34
CA SER A 411 -3.17 -0.51 -32.95
C SER A 411 -2.52 0.81 -32.48
N GLY A 412 -3.30 1.86 -32.27
CA GLY A 412 -2.80 3.20 -31.96
C GLY A 412 -2.41 4.01 -33.20
N TYR A 413 -1.72 5.14 -33.01
CA TYR A 413 -1.23 5.98 -34.10
C TYR A 413 0.10 5.48 -34.65
N ALA A 414 0.27 5.55 -35.98
CA ALA A 414 1.55 5.25 -36.62
C ALA A 414 2.66 6.19 -36.12
N LEU A 415 3.89 5.68 -36.08
CA LEU A 415 5.04 6.41 -35.58
C LEU A 415 5.29 7.71 -36.35
N GLU A 416 5.06 7.68 -37.66
CA GLU A 416 5.22 8.80 -38.57
C GLU A 416 4.25 9.94 -38.25
N VAL A 417 2.99 9.62 -37.93
CA VAL A 417 1.98 10.62 -37.54
C VAL A 417 2.39 11.32 -36.25
N MET A 418 2.85 10.56 -35.25
CA MET A 418 3.33 11.15 -34.00
C MET A 418 4.61 11.99 -34.23
N ARG A 419 5.50 11.52 -35.12
CA ARG A 419 6.75 12.20 -35.49
C ARG A 419 6.48 13.58 -36.08
N GLU A 420 5.56 13.68 -37.03
CA GLU A 420 5.19 14.96 -37.66
C GLU A 420 4.81 16.02 -36.62
N HIS A 421 4.05 15.64 -35.61
CA HIS A 421 3.66 16.58 -34.56
C HIS A 421 4.77 16.86 -33.57
N MET A 422 5.62 15.88 -33.24
CA MET A 422 6.73 16.07 -32.32
C MET A 422 7.87 16.89 -32.92
N GLU A 423 8.14 16.74 -34.22
CA GLU A 423 9.15 17.58 -34.93
C GLU A 423 8.79 19.05 -34.88
N LYS A 424 7.51 19.42 -34.95
CA LYS A 424 7.05 20.82 -34.75
C LYS A 424 7.32 21.35 -33.34
N VAL A 425 7.45 20.48 -32.37
CA VAL A 425 7.76 20.85 -30.97
C VAL A 425 9.26 21.00 -30.75
N TRP A 426 10.10 20.24 -31.49
CA TRP A 426 11.55 20.24 -31.36
C TRP A 426 12.22 21.41 -32.08
N GLN A 427 11.53 22.07 -33.04
CA GLN A 427 11.94 23.29 -33.69
C GLN A 427 11.90 24.50 -32.73
#